data_8b7c8aaee89061f1906af972b1a5f68b
#
_entry.id   8b7c8aaee89061f1906af972b1a5f68b
#
_cell.length_a   1.000
_cell.length_b   1.000
_cell.length_c   1.000
_cell.angle_alpha   90.00
_cell.angle_beta   90.00
_cell.angle_gamma   90.00
#
_symmetry.space_group_name_H-M   'P 1'
#
loop_
_entity.id
_entity.type
_entity.pdbx_description
1 polymer ?
#
loop_
_entity_poly.entity_id
_entity_poly.type
_entity_poly.pdbx_seq_one_letter_code
_entity_poly.pdbx_strand_id
1 'polypeptide(L)'
;RWETLKQASCGKATSRMEVKIDSPDPENIAGEIICKGTNLMLGYYKNTEATSQIIDVNGWLHTGDLATMDSEGYVTVRGRSKNMLLTSSGQNIYPEEIESKFNNMPYVSESLVLLQKDKLVALIYPDFDDAFAHGLLQSDIEKIMETNRIELNQQLPAYCQITKIKIHFEEFE
;
A
#
# COMPACT_ATOMS: atom_id res chain seq x y z
N ARG A 1 -25.38 -4.35 -0.06
CA ARG A 1 -25.82 -5.74 0.18
C ARG A 1 -24.58 -6.53 0.51
N TRP A 2 -24.62 -7.38 1.54
CA TRP A 2 -23.49 -8.21 1.99
C TRP A 2 -22.96 -9.16 0.89
N GLU A 3 -23.82 -9.57 -0.02
CA GLU A 3 -23.54 -10.47 -1.16
C GLU A 3 -22.59 -9.87 -2.22
N THR A 4 -22.31 -8.55 -2.15
CA THR A 4 -21.44 -7.85 -3.09
C THR A 4 -20.08 -7.45 -2.48
N LEU A 5 -19.79 -7.89 -1.26
CA LEU A 5 -18.50 -7.65 -0.63
C LEU A 5 -17.52 -8.75 -1.02
N LYS A 6 -16.38 -8.35 -1.55
CA LYS A 6 -15.24 -9.23 -1.81
C LYS A 6 -14.10 -8.83 -0.87
N GLN A 7 -13.59 -9.81 -0.12
CA GLN A 7 -12.50 -9.58 0.82
C GLN A 7 -11.28 -8.99 0.10
N ALA A 8 -10.56 -8.08 0.76
CA ALA A 8 -9.40 -7.36 0.25
C ALA A 8 -9.68 -6.50 -1.01
N SER A 9 -10.94 -6.15 -1.29
CA SER A 9 -11.34 -5.31 -2.41
C SER A 9 -12.03 -4.03 -1.92
N CYS A 10 -11.81 -2.92 -2.63
CA CYS A 10 -12.55 -1.67 -2.43
C CYS A 10 -13.97 -1.71 -3.02
N GLY A 11 -14.33 -2.80 -3.69
CA GLY A 11 -15.63 -2.95 -4.36
C GLY A 11 -15.56 -2.62 -5.85
N LYS A 12 -16.75 -2.40 -6.44
CA LYS A 12 -16.92 -2.05 -7.84
C LYS A 12 -17.22 -0.56 -8.01
N ALA A 13 -17.00 -0.04 -9.21
CA ALA A 13 -17.39 1.32 -9.57
C ALA A 13 -18.87 1.56 -9.26
N THR A 14 -19.17 2.73 -8.69
CA THR A 14 -20.57 3.14 -8.45
C THR A 14 -21.27 3.52 -9.77
N SER A 15 -22.60 3.50 -9.78
CA SER A 15 -23.36 4.00 -10.93
C SER A 15 -22.97 5.47 -11.20
N ARG A 16 -22.78 5.86 -12.46
CA ARG A 16 -22.30 7.17 -12.95
C ARG A 16 -20.79 7.41 -12.83
N MET A 17 -20.01 6.40 -12.41
CA MET A 17 -18.55 6.42 -12.47
C MET A 17 -18.05 5.36 -13.43
N GLU A 18 -17.12 5.74 -14.27
CA GLU A 18 -16.27 4.82 -15.00
C GLU A 18 -14.93 4.73 -14.25
N VAL A 19 -14.45 3.52 -14.01
CA VAL A 19 -13.16 3.24 -13.38
C VAL A 19 -12.40 2.29 -14.29
N LYS A 20 -11.15 2.59 -14.53
CA LYS A 20 -10.23 1.73 -15.29
C LYS A 20 -8.91 1.61 -14.55
N ILE A 21 -8.22 0.53 -14.80
CA ILE A 21 -6.82 0.37 -14.42
C ILE A 21 -6.00 0.57 -15.69
N ASP A 22 -5.10 1.56 -15.66
CA ASP A 22 -4.20 1.84 -16.78
C ASP A 22 -3.07 0.81 -16.78
N SER A 23 -3.39 -0.35 -17.34
CA SER A 23 -2.52 -1.52 -17.39
C SER A 23 -2.83 -2.33 -18.66
N PRO A 24 -1.82 -2.97 -19.27
CA PRO A 24 -2.03 -3.90 -20.37
C PRO A 24 -2.76 -5.18 -19.95
N ASP A 25 -2.72 -5.54 -18.68
CA ASP A 25 -3.42 -6.67 -18.07
C ASP A 25 -3.91 -6.27 -16.67
N PRO A 26 -5.08 -5.61 -16.56
CA PRO A 26 -5.59 -5.09 -15.30
C PRO A 26 -5.83 -6.14 -14.22
N GLU A 27 -5.99 -7.40 -14.58
CA GLU A 27 -6.20 -8.49 -13.63
C GLU A 27 -4.92 -8.93 -12.94
N ASN A 28 -3.80 -8.96 -13.67
CA ASN A 28 -2.54 -9.53 -13.18
C ASN A 28 -1.44 -8.48 -12.97
N ILE A 29 -1.51 -7.34 -13.68
CA ILE A 29 -0.50 -6.28 -13.62
C ILE A 29 -1.15 -5.03 -13.06
N ALA A 30 -0.69 -4.58 -11.89
CA ALA A 30 -1.18 -3.34 -11.31
C ALA A 30 -0.87 -2.14 -12.21
N GLY A 31 -1.84 -1.27 -12.37
CA GLY A 31 -1.75 0.00 -13.07
C GLY A 31 -2.43 1.10 -12.30
N GLU A 32 -2.31 2.34 -12.76
CA GLU A 32 -2.96 3.47 -12.12
C GLU A 32 -4.48 3.37 -12.22
N ILE A 33 -5.17 3.65 -11.12
CA ILE A 33 -6.62 3.83 -11.13
C ILE A 33 -6.91 5.16 -11.81
N ILE A 34 -7.62 5.11 -12.93
CA ILE A 34 -8.18 6.30 -13.56
C ILE A 34 -9.69 6.26 -13.52
N CYS A 35 -10.30 7.40 -13.25
CA CYS A 35 -11.75 7.45 -13.12
C CYS A 35 -12.36 8.65 -13.83
N LYS A 36 -13.62 8.49 -14.27
CA LYS A 36 -14.39 9.52 -14.97
C LYS A 36 -15.86 9.45 -14.54
N GLY A 37 -16.49 10.58 -14.32
CA GLY A 37 -17.89 10.62 -13.93
C GLY A 37 -18.37 12.02 -13.54
N THR A 38 -19.66 12.13 -13.31
CA THR A 38 -20.32 13.42 -13.01
C THR A 38 -20.06 13.93 -11.60
N ASN A 39 -19.46 13.12 -10.74
CA ASN A 39 -19.09 13.44 -9.36
C ASN A 39 -17.61 13.80 -9.19
N LEU A 40 -16.85 13.86 -10.29
CA LEU A 40 -15.48 14.37 -10.24
C LEU A 40 -15.48 15.88 -10.00
N MET A 41 -14.41 16.35 -9.36
CA MET A 41 -14.16 17.77 -9.22
C MET A 41 -13.95 18.43 -10.60
N LEU A 42 -14.26 19.70 -10.71
CA LEU A 42 -13.98 20.50 -11.91
C LEU A 42 -12.48 20.84 -12.04
N GLY A 43 -11.74 20.75 -10.95
CA GLY A 43 -10.32 21.05 -10.85
C GLY A 43 -9.96 21.71 -9.53
N TYR A 44 -8.67 21.99 -9.36
CA TYR A 44 -8.18 22.77 -8.21
C TYR A 44 -8.50 24.26 -8.36
N TYR A 45 -9.02 24.86 -7.31
CA TYR A 45 -9.41 26.27 -7.33
C TYR A 45 -8.22 27.18 -7.67
N LYS A 46 -8.35 27.98 -8.73
CA LYS A 46 -7.32 28.89 -9.23
C LYS A 46 -5.95 28.25 -9.52
N ASN A 47 -5.93 26.92 -9.77
CA ASN A 47 -4.70 26.19 -10.09
C ASN A 47 -4.93 25.27 -11.29
N THR A 48 -4.90 25.86 -12.47
CA THR A 48 -5.09 25.15 -13.75
C THR A 48 -3.94 24.20 -14.06
N GLU A 49 -2.71 24.54 -13.63
CA GLU A 49 -1.53 23.70 -13.82
C GLU A 49 -1.68 22.38 -13.05
N ALA A 50 -1.95 22.43 -11.74
CA ALA A 50 -2.20 21.22 -10.95
C ALA A 50 -3.41 20.44 -11.46
N THR A 51 -4.44 21.13 -11.97
CA THR A 51 -5.61 20.46 -12.56
C THR A 51 -5.23 19.66 -13.80
N SER A 52 -4.46 20.25 -14.71
CA SER A 52 -4.04 19.59 -15.96
C SER A 52 -3.07 18.43 -15.74
N GLN A 53 -2.40 18.38 -14.59
CA GLN A 53 -1.52 17.26 -14.21
C GLN A 53 -2.29 16.01 -13.78
N ILE A 54 -3.54 16.18 -13.31
CA ILE A 54 -4.32 15.06 -12.77
C ILE A 54 -5.60 14.76 -13.54
N ILE A 55 -6.11 15.70 -14.34
CA ILE A 55 -7.26 15.48 -15.24
C ILE A 55 -6.76 15.63 -16.67
N ASP A 56 -6.82 14.52 -17.42
CA ASP A 56 -6.37 14.49 -18.80
C ASP A 56 -7.36 15.20 -19.76
N VAL A 57 -6.96 15.34 -21.00
CA VAL A 57 -7.75 16.01 -22.06
C VAL A 57 -9.06 15.27 -22.38
N ASN A 58 -9.18 14.00 -22.02
CA ASN A 58 -10.37 13.19 -22.20
C ASN A 58 -11.29 13.20 -20.98
N GLY A 59 -10.90 13.91 -19.90
CA GLY A 59 -11.64 14.05 -18.66
C GLY A 59 -11.48 12.85 -17.70
N TRP A 60 -10.38 12.08 -17.83
CA TRP A 60 -10.01 11.07 -16.85
C TRP A 60 -9.20 11.70 -15.74
N LEU A 61 -9.56 11.42 -14.50
CA LEU A 61 -8.81 11.76 -13.31
C LEU A 61 -7.80 10.64 -13.04
N HIS A 62 -6.52 11.01 -12.97
CA HIS A 62 -5.40 10.19 -12.52
C HIS A 62 -5.29 10.26 -11.01
N THR A 63 -5.52 9.13 -10.32
CA THR A 63 -5.60 9.14 -8.84
C THR A 63 -4.24 9.07 -8.17
N GLY A 64 -3.23 8.57 -8.86
CA GLY A 64 -1.92 8.23 -8.29
C GLY A 64 -1.93 6.94 -7.47
N ASP A 65 -3.06 6.24 -7.39
CA ASP A 65 -3.18 4.95 -6.73
C ASP A 65 -3.03 3.81 -7.74
N LEU A 66 -2.28 2.78 -7.37
CA LEU A 66 -2.10 1.57 -8.17
C LEU A 66 -3.03 0.48 -7.70
N ALA A 67 -3.64 -0.24 -8.64
CA ALA A 67 -4.57 -1.32 -8.36
C ALA A 67 -4.59 -2.39 -9.44
N THR A 68 -5.19 -3.52 -9.11
CA THR A 68 -5.67 -4.52 -10.07
C THR A 68 -7.20 -4.54 -10.09
N MET A 69 -7.80 -5.00 -11.18
CA MET A 69 -9.23 -5.16 -11.30
C MET A 69 -9.53 -6.55 -11.86
N ASP A 70 -10.34 -7.31 -11.16
CA ASP A 70 -10.71 -8.64 -11.64
C ASP A 70 -11.78 -8.60 -12.76
N SER A 71 -12.03 -9.76 -13.36
CA SER A 71 -13.02 -9.92 -14.44
C SER A 71 -14.45 -9.57 -14.03
N GLU A 72 -14.76 -9.52 -12.74
CA GLU A 72 -16.04 -9.10 -12.21
C GLU A 72 -16.11 -7.60 -11.92
N GLY A 73 -14.99 -6.85 -12.05
CA GLY A 73 -14.89 -5.41 -11.85
C GLY A 73 -14.62 -5.00 -10.39
N TYR A 74 -14.13 -5.90 -9.53
CA TYR A 74 -13.69 -5.55 -8.19
C TYR A 74 -12.26 -5.01 -8.23
N VAL A 75 -12.07 -3.85 -7.63
CA VAL A 75 -10.78 -3.15 -7.56
C VAL A 75 -10.06 -3.52 -6.27
N THR A 76 -8.80 -3.92 -6.38
CA THR A 76 -7.89 -4.16 -5.26
C THR A 76 -6.73 -3.19 -5.32
N VAL A 77 -6.68 -2.24 -4.38
CA VAL A 77 -5.59 -1.25 -4.29
C VAL A 77 -4.32 -1.95 -3.82
N ARG A 78 -3.19 -1.59 -4.46
CA ARG A 78 -1.85 -2.11 -4.17
C ARG A 78 -0.97 -1.10 -3.42
N GLY A 79 -1.14 0.18 -3.71
CA GLY A 79 -0.39 1.26 -3.08
C GLY A 79 -0.37 2.52 -3.93
N ARG A 80 0.53 3.45 -3.60
CA ARG A 80 0.73 4.71 -4.33
C ARG A 80 1.79 4.55 -5.42
N SER A 81 1.56 5.13 -6.60
CA SER A 81 2.53 5.10 -7.70
C SER A 81 3.87 5.74 -7.32
N LYS A 82 3.83 6.80 -6.49
CA LYS A 82 5.02 7.51 -5.99
C LYS A 82 5.83 6.71 -4.96
N ASN A 83 5.20 5.77 -4.27
CA ASN A 83 5.83 4.96 -3.22
C ASN A 83 6.29 3.60 -3.73
N MET A 84 5.86 3.21 -4.92
CA MET A 84 6.28 1.95 -5.53
C MET A 84 7.81 1.89 -5.63
N LEU A 85 8.39 0.81 -5.15
CA LEU A 85 9.82 0.56 -5.20
C LEU A 85 10.15 -0.36 -6.37
N LEU A 86 11.14 0.02 -7.16
CA LEU A 86 11.64 -0.80 -8.26
C LEU A 86 12.98 -1.43 -7.86
N THR A 87 13.03 -2.75 -7.87
CA THR A 87 14.28 -3.48 -7.63
C THR A 87 15.19 -3.45 -8.86
N SER A 88 16.46 -3.73 -8.68
CA SER A 88 17.44 -3.88 -9.79
C SER A 88 17.07 -5.00 -10.77
N SER A 89 16.27 -5.98 -10.34
CA SER A 89 15.74 -7.05 -11.18
C SER A 89 14.47 -6.68 -11.97
N GLY A 90 13.99 -5.42 -11.84
CA GLY A 90 12.78 -4.95 -12.52
C GLY A 90 11.46 -5.37 -11.84
N GLN A 91 11.50 -5.82 -10.60
CA GLN A 91 10.29 -6.18 -9.83
C GLN A 91 9.70 -4.94 -9.15
N ASN A 92 8.39 -4.76 -9.31
CA ASN A 92 7.64 -3.74 -8.58
C ASN A 92 7.31 -4.25 -7.18
N ILE A 93 7.63 -3.46 -6.17
CA ILE A 93 7.27 -3.72 -4.77
C ILE A 93 6.34 -2.61 -4.32
N TYR A 94 5.28 -2.98 -3.66
CA TYR A 94 4.28 -2.09 -3.05
C TYR A 94 4.48 -2.09 -1.54
N PRO A 95 5.20 -1.10 -0.97
CA PRO A 95 5.50 -1.05 0.46
C PRO A 95 4.27 -1.16 1.33
N GLU A 96 3.19 -0.49 0.96
CA GLU A 96 1.95 -0.44 1.71
C GLU A 96 1.30 -1.84 1.91
N GLU A 97 1.48 -2.76 0.95
CA GLU A 97 1.01 -4.14 1.11
C GLU A 97 1.79 -4.90 2.20
N ILE A 98 3.08 -4.64 2.28
CA ILE A 98 3.97 -5.27 3.28
C ILE A 98 3.72 -4.63 4.65
N GLU A 99 3.65 -3.30 4.70
CA GLU A 99 3.38 -2.50 5.90
C GLU A 99 2.02 -2.87 6.51
N SER A 100 0.98 -2.98 5.67
CA SER A 100 -0.35 -3.40 6.13
C SER A 100 -0.35 -4.77 6.81
N LYS A 101 0.44 -5.72 6.31
CA LYS A 101 0.59 -7.04 6.94
C LYS A 101 1.40 -6.95 8.22
N PHE A 102 2.47 -6.15 8.22
CA PHE A 102 3.35 -5.96 9.38
C PHE A 102 2.60 -5.30 10.54
N ASN A 103 1.81 -4.26 10.25
CA ASN A 103 1.01 -3.51 11.23
C ASN A 103 -0.11 -4.35 11.87
N ASN A 104 -0.44 -5.51 11.30
CA ASN A 104 -1.37 -6.47 11.91
C ASN A 104 -0.67 -7.52 12.80
N MET A 105 0.65 -7.43 12.97
CA MET A 105 1.42 -8.37 13.81
C MET A 105 1.50 -7.88 15.27
N PRO A 106 1.78 -8.79 16.22
CA PRO A 106 1.82 -8.45 17.64
C PRO A 106 2.75 -7.29 17.96
N TYR A 107 2.26 -6.33 18.74
CA TYR A 107 2.99 -5.17 19.23
C TYR A 107 3.62 -4.27 18.14
N VAL A 108 3.08 -4.26 16.95
CA VAL A 108 3.45 -3.31 15.88
C VAL A 108 2.41 -2.21 15.82
N SER A 109 2.81 -0.97 16.08
CA SER A 109 1.97 0.21 15.92
C SER A 109 2.04 0.73 14.48
N GLU A 110 3.25 0.95 13.99
CA GLU A 110 3.49 1.45 12.65
C GLU A 110 4.73 0.81 12.03
N SER A 111 4.73 0.68 10.71
CA SER A 111 5.90 0.25 9.97
C SER A 111 6.07 1.04 8.67
N LEU A 112 7.33 1.20 8.24
CA LEU A 112 7.71 1.83 6.99
C LEU A 112 8.73 0.95 6.28
N VAL A 113 8.42 0.55 5.04
CA VAL A 113 9.29 -0.31 4.24
C VAL A 113 10.06 0.51 3.21
N LEU A 114 11.37 0.39 3.23
CA LEU A 114 12.30 1.15 2.40
C LEU A 114 13.23 0.22 1.62
N LEU A 115 13.64 0.67 0.43
CA LEU A 115 14.67 0.00 -0.35
C LEU A 115 16.05 0.63 -0.05
N GLN A 116 16.96 -0.13 0.55
CA GLN A 116 18.32 0.30 0.82
C GLN A 116 19.32 -0.66 0.16
N LYS A 117 20.13 -0.16 -0.78
CA LYS A 117 21.11 -0.99 -1.50
C LYS A 117 20.49 -2.29 -2.05
N ASP A 118 19.36 -2.15 -2.70
CA ASP A 118 18.58 -3.25 -3.32
C ASP A 118 18.07 -4.32 -2.33
N LYS A 119 17.94 -3.95 -1.06
CA LYS A 119 17.38 -4.81 0.00
C LYS A 119 16.26 -4.07 0.72
N LEU A 120 15.18 -4.79 1.00
CA LEU A 120 14.10 -4.23 1.81
C LEU A 120 14.49 -4.19 3.29
N VAL A 121 14.28 -3.04 3.87
CA VAL A 121 14.46 -2.76 5.30
C VAL A 121 13.15 -2.19 5.84
N ALA A 122 12.65 -2.74 6.95
CA ALA A 122 11.53 -2.17 7.65
C ALA A 122 12.00 -1.34 8.85
N LEU A 123 11.52 -0.10 8.94
CA LEU A 123 11.52 0.67 10.17
C LEU A 123 10.22 0.33 10.90
N ILE A 124 10.28 0.07 12.20
CA ILE A 124 9.12 -0.34 12.99
C ILE A 124 9.03 0.56 14.21
N TYR A 125 7.87 1.12 14.43
CA TYR A 125 7.49 1.72 15.70
C TYR A 125 6.61 0.71 16.45
N PRO A 126 7.14 0.08 17.52
CA PRO A 126 6.38 -0.84 18.34
C PRO A 126 5.31 -0.12 19.16
N ASP A 127 4.25 -0.85 19.50
CA ASP A 127 3.32 -0.42 20.55
C ASP A 127 3.97 -0.66 21.93
N PHE A 128 4.77 0.31 22.35
CA PHE A 128 5.48 0.25 23.62
C PHE A 128 4.54 0.24 24.82
N ASP A 129 3.42 0.95 24.74
CA ASP A 129 2.46 1.07 25.83
C ASP A 129 1.80 -0.29 26.10
N ASP A 130 1.32 -0.96 25.06
CA ASP A 130 0.74 -2.30 25.16
C ASP A 130 1.79 -3.33 25.61
N ALA A 131 2.99 -3.30 25.04
CA ALA A 131 4.08 -4.19 25.39
C ALA A 131 4.48 -4.06 26.88
N PHE A 132 4.66 -2.83 27.38
CA PHE A 132 5.01 -2.59 28.78
C PHE A 132 3.86 -2.94 29.73
N ALA A 133 2.60 -2.71 29.35
CA ALA A 133 1.45 -3.15 30.11
C ALA A 133 1.41 -4.68 30.30
N HIS A 134 1.94 -5.43 29.34
CA HIS A 134 2.10 -6.90 29.43
C HIS A 134 3.41 -7.33 30.10
N GLY A 135 4.19 -6.41 30.66
CA GLY A 135 5.40 -6.71 31.40
C GLY A 135 6.62 -7.05 30.53
N LEU A 136 6.58 -6.76 29.24
CA LEU A 136 7.69 -6.99 28.33
C LEU A 136 8.78 -5.94 28.53
N LEU A 137 10.02 -6.37 28.42
CA LEU A 137 11.18 -5.47 28.40
C LEU A 137 11.54 -5.09 26.96
N GLN A 138 12.30 -4.03 26.78
CA GLN A 138 12.77 -3.61 25.45
C GLN A 138 13.45 -4.75 24.68
N SER A 139 14.27 -5.56 25.37
CA SER A 139 14.92 -6.72 24.75
C SER A 139 13.95 -7.82 24.28
N ASP A 140 12.77 -7.88 24.87
CA ASP A 140 11.74 -8.83 24.45
C ASP A 140 10.99 -8.30 23.24
N ILE A 141 10.73 -6.99 23.19
CA ILE A 141 10.17 -6.31 22.01
C ILE A 141 11.06 -6.52 20.78
N GLU A 142 12.39 -6.36 20.95
CA GLU A 142 13.34 -6.61 19.84
C GLU A 142 13.24 -8.04 19.29
N LYS A 143 13.12 -9.04 20.17
CA LYS A 143 12.95 -10.44 19.76
C LYS A 143 11.60 -10.69 19.07
N ILE A 144 10.52 -10.08 19.59
CA ILE A 144 9.20 -10.18 19.00
C ILE A 144 9.21 -9.58 17.59
N MET A 145 9.79 -8.39 17.40
CA MET A 145 9.89 -7.75 16.08
C MET A 145 10.67 -8.62 15.08
N GLU A 146 11.75 -9.27 15.51
CA GLU A 146 12.51 -10.19 14.65
C GLU A 146 11.70 -11.46 14.32
N THR A 147 10.92 -11.98 15.27
CA THR A 147 9.99 -13.09 15.03
C THR A 147 8.93 -12.69 14.02
N ASN A 148 8.31 -11.52 14.20
CA ASN A 148 7.33 -10.96 13.27
C ASN A 148 7.92 -10.86 11.85
N ARG A 149 9.16 -10.37 11.70
CA ARG A 149 9.84 -10.31 10.40
C ARG A 149 9.97 -11.69 9.76
N ILE A 150 10.36 -12.70 10.52
CA ILE A 150 10.53 -14.07 10.01
C ILE A 150 9.18 -14.64 9.56
N GLU A 151 8.14 -14.48 10.36
CA GLU A 151 6.79 -14.95 10.04
C GLU A 151 6.20 -14.24 8.82
N LEU A 152 6.38 -12.92 8.74
CA LEU A 152 5.94 -12.14 7.58
C LEU A 152 6.64 -12.61 6.31
N ASN A 153 7.97 -12.82 6.36
CA ASN A 153 8.75 -13.27 5.21
C ASN A 153 8.29 -14.64 4.66
N GLN A 154 7.71 -15.51 5.49
CA GLN A 154 7.13 -16.78 5.02
C GLN A 154 5.89 -16.58 4.13
N GLN A 155 5.22 -15.43 4.26
CA GLN A 155 4.02 -15.07 3.51
C GLN A 155 4.32 -14.21 2.28
N LEU A 156 5.56 -13.73 2.15
CA LEU A 156 5.98 -12.82 1.08
C LEU A 156 6.76 -13.55 -0.02
N PRO A 157 6.59 -13.15 -1.30
CA PRO A 157 7.46 -13.59 -2.37
C PRO A 157 8.94 -13.27 -2.05
N ALA A 158 9.86 -14.07 -2.58
CA ALA A 158 11.28 -13.93 -2.29
C ALA A 158 11.84 -12.51 -2.53
N TYR A 159 11.37 -11.83 -3.57
CA TYR A 159 11.81 -10.47 -3.92
C TYR A 159 11.22 -9.38 -3.00
N CYS A 160 10.17 -9.71 -2.20
CA CYS A 160 9.54 -8.81 -1.24
C CYS A 160 10.01 -9.05 0.21
N GLN A 161 10.93 -9.97 0.45
CA GLN A 161 11.33 -10.32 1.80
C GLN A 161 12.15 -9.21 2.48
N ILE A 162 11.78 -8.89 3.70
CA ILE A 162 12.47 -7.91 4.55
C ILE A 162 13.78 -8.51 5.05
N THR A 163 14.89 -7.90 4.68
CA THR A 163 16.23 -8.38 5.04
C THR A 163 16.60 -7.99 6.46
N LYS A 164 16.16 -6.83 6.92
CA LYS A 164 16.50 -6.25 8.21
C LYS A 164 15.37 -5.38 8.74
N ILE A 165 15.20 -5.38 10.05
CA ILE A 165 14.37 -4.40 10.77
C ILE A 165 15.24 -3.40 11.52
N LYS A 166 14.67 -2.22 11.76
CA LYS A 166 15.19 -1.21 12.68
C LYS A 166 14.03 -0.72 13.53
N ILE A 167 14.20 -0.77 14.85
CA ILE A 167 13.21 -0.22 15.76
C ILE A 167 13.38 1.28 15.82
N HIS A 168 12.28 1.99 15.66
CA HIS A 168 12.15 3.42 15.84
C HIS A 168 11.48 3.67 17.19
N PHE A 169 11.88 4.70 17.91
CA PHE A 169 11.40 4.98 19.27
C PHE A 169 10.40 6.14 19.31
N GLU A 170 10.15 6.75 18.18
CA GLU A 170 9.22 7.87 17.99
C GLU A 170 8.25 7.51 16.88
N GLU A 171 7.01 8.03 16.94
CA GLU A 171 6.02 7.89 15.86
C GLU A 171 6.57 8.48 14.56
N PHE A 172 6.15 7.90 13.44
CA PHE A 172 6.51 8.46 12.13
C PHE A 172 5.72 9.75 11.88
N GLU A 173 6.40 10.81 11.37
CA GLU A 173 5.77 12.09 10.98
C GLU A 173 5.07 12.01 9.61
#